data_e00bcb4ab353f6fcfe4c8edc1f02b9d6
#
_entry.id   e00bcb4ab353f6fcfe4c8edc1f02b9d6
#
_cell.length_a   1.000
_cell.length_b   1.000
_cell.length_c   1.000
_cell.angle_alpha   90.00
_cell.angle_beta   90.00
_cell.angle_gamma   90.00
#
_symmetry.space_group_name_H-M   'P 1'
#
loop_
_entity.id
_entity.type
_entity.pdbx_description
1 polymer ?
#
loop_
_entity_poly.entity_id
_entity_poly.type
_entity_poly.pdbx_seq_one_letter_code
_entity_poly.pdbx_strand_id
1 'polypeptide(L)'
;MKFNSYIKSKQRTICALGSIGLAVALLSSCGIFYKYPTINDYTQFPYTAIHHGDSIYHFKPCGNNDISQLLVRGQGRDRDTVDLPLDTYLQSTRTSAFVVIRNDSVLFEKYYNGYNRNQLMNVFSISKSVTSLLTGLAIEDGYIQSVTDPVTKYVPELLSGDAKFQRLTIEDLLNMRSGLKFNENYGSRFSKMAKLYYGKNQLGQIKKMKFAHEPGSVYEYQSVTTALLGIVLEKATGKELGKYLEEKIWIPLGMEHDATWSLDDEKHRSAKAYQGLNLTAIDLAKIGQLYLNKGKWNEKQIINPDWIKKSTTPNVNNEGYQYQWYSMDEWYYTKDGPYFPDSISAEKAMQQTKYDYYDIKKQRNGKWCVLAYTNAFYAMGYMKQVLYVDPDKKVVVVRIGEIGDVELGFIADELVNKL
;
A
#
# COMPACT_ATOMS: atom_id res chain seq x y z
N MET A 1 -32.45 65.63 3.82
CA MET A 1 -32.68 64.23 4.19
C MET A 1 -32.04 63.17 3.27
N LYS A 2 -31.34 63.56 2.20
CA LYS A 2 -30.74 62.58 1.22
C LYS A 2 -29.22 62.27 1.48
N PHE A 3 -28.54 63.04 2.29
CA PHE A 3 -27.10 62.87 2.50
C PHE A 3 -26.76 61.79 3.55
N ASN A 4 -27.65 61.54 4.53
CA ASN A 4 -27.41 60.53 5.58
C ASN A 4 -27.66 59.08 5.15
N SER A 5 -28.40 58.85 4.07
CA SER A 5 -28.63 57.49 3.55
C SER A 5 -27.45 56.95 2.75
N TYR A 6 -26.67 57.84 2.11
CA TYR A 6 -25.51 57.44 1.27
C TYR A 6 -24.31 57.01 2.13
N ILE A 7 -24.11 57.68 3.28
CA ILE A 7 -23.02 57.32 4.20
C ILE A 7 -23.31 56.00 4.93
N LYS A 8 -24.58 55.72 5.30
CA LYS A 8 -24.96 54.43 5.91
C LYS A 8 -24.87 53.26 4.93
N SER A 9 -25.10 53.47 3.62
CA SER A 9 -24.96 52.43 2.62
C SER A 9 -23.48 52.09 2.34
N LYS A 10 -22.59 53.09 2.25
CA LYS A 10 -21.15 52.87 2.09
C LYS A 10 -20.50 52.18 3.29
N GLN A 11 -20.92 52.55 4.53
CA GLN A 11 -20.42 51.85 5.73
C GLN A 11 -20.87 50.39 5.80
N ARG A 12 -22.12 50.07 5.37
CA ARG A 12 -22.58 48.68 5.31
C ARG A 12 -21.85 47.88 4.24
N THR A 13 -21.52 48.46 3.10
CA THR A 13 -20.78 47.82 2.02
C THR A 13 -19.32 47.57 2.40
N ILE A 14 -18.67 48.51 3.09
CA ILE A 14 -17.29 48.38 3.60
C ILE A 14 -17.22 47.34 4.72
N CYS A 15 -18.18 47.27 5.61
CA CYS A 15 -18.26 46.23 6.64
C CYS A 15 -18.54 44.86 6.05
N ALA A 16 -19.37 44.71 5.01
CA ALA A 16 -19.65 43.46 4.33
C ALA A 16 -18.42 42.95 3.54
N LEU A 17 -17.70 43.84 2.85
CA LEU A 17 -16.46 43.50 2.15
C LEU A 17 -15.33 43.15 3.12
N GLY A 18 -15.23 43.86 4.26
CA GLY A 18 -14.28 43.51 5.32
C GLY A 18 -14.57 42.13 5.96
N SER A 19 -15.85 41.83 6.18
CA SER A 19 -16.28 40.54 6.75
C SER A 19 -16.05 39.37 5.78
N ILE A 20 -16.23 39.56 4.48
CA ILE A 20 -15.95 38.58 3.44
C ILE A 20 -14.44 38.38 3.29
N GLY A 21 -13.66 39.46 3.31
CA GLY A 21 -12.20 39.39 3.29
C GLY A 21 -11.61 38.68 4.50
N LEU A 22 -12.16 38.91 5.71
CA LEU A 22 -11.75 38.24 6.93
C LEU A 22 -12.18 36.78 6.95
N ALA A 23 -13.36 36.42 6.43
CA ALA A 23 -13.82 35.05 6.27
C ALA A 23 -12.97 34.25 5.25
N VAL A 24 -12.59 34.88 4.15
CA VAL A 24 -11.66 34.25 3.16
C VAL A 24 -10.26 34.13 3.75
N ALA A 25 -9.76 35.09 4.50
CA ALA A 25 -8.46 34.99 5.18
C ALA A 25 -8.47 33.96 6.31
N LEU A 26 -9.57 33.81 7.04
CA LEU A 26 -9.74 32.78 8.08
C LEU A 26 -9.89 31.36 7.44
N LEU A 27 -10.54 31.24 6.28
CA LEU A 27 -10.63 30.00 5.53
C LEU A 27 -9.28 29.60 4.91
N SER A 28 -8.46 30.55 4.50
CA SER A 28 -7.11 30.26 4.00
C SER A 28 -6.09 29.98 5.12
N SER A 29 -6.31 30.46 6.34
CA SER A 29 -5.46 30.17 7.50
C SER A 29 -5.76 28.84 8.19
N CYS A 30 -6.95 28.27 7.97
CA CYS A 30 -7.34 26.96 8.49
C CYS A 30 -7.23 25.89 7.41
N GLY A 31 -6.09 25.50 6.92
CA GLY A 31 -5.81 24.28 6.15
C GLY A 31 -6.97 23.42 5.57
N ILE A 32 -8.14 24.04 5.23
CA ILE A 32 -9.42 23.37 4.98
C ILE A 32 -9.56 22.84 3.55
N PHE A 33 -8.62 23.16 2.66
CA PHE A 33 -8.67 22.67 1.27
C PHE A 33 -7.67 21.56 1.04
N TYR A 34 -7.89 20.39 1.64
CA TYR A 34 -7.17 19.20 1.24
C TYR A 34 -7.48 18.88 -0.24
N LYS A 35 -6.44 18.75 -1.04
CA LYS A 35 -6.54 18.28 -2.43
C LYS A 35 -6.70 16.76 -2.42
N TYR A 36 -7.14 16.19 -3.54
CA TYR A 36 -6.99 14.73 -3.73
C TYR A 36 -5.51 14.40 -3.90
N PRO A 37 -5.01 13.34 -3.25
CA PRO A 37 -3.62 12.95 -3.37
C PRO A 37 -3.20 12.65 -4.81
N THR A 38 -1.95 12.97 -5.14
CA THR A 38 -1.28 12.64 -6.40
C THR A 38 0.03 11.89 -6.13
N ILE A 39 0.60 11.22 -7.13
CA ILE A 39 1.87 10.51 -6.97
C ILE A 39 3.06 11.43 -6.67
N ASN A 40 2.88 12.74 -6.81
CA ASN A 40 3.89 13.77 -6.52
C ASN A 40 3.63 14.53 -5.20
N ASP A 41 2.60 14.16 -4.45
CA ASP A 41 2.23 14.86 -3.19
C ASP A 41 3.30 14.80 -2.12
N TYR A 42 4.23 13.86 -2.22
CA TYR A 42 5.34 13.72 -1.26
C TYR A 42 6.16 15.00 -1.12
N THR A 43 6.21 15.86 -2.14
CA THR A 43 6.96 17.11 -2.15
C THR A 43 6.44 18.16 -1.15
N GLN A 44 5.21 18.00 -0.65
CA GLN A 44 4.59 18.93 0.30
C GLN A 44 4.76 18.51 1.77
N PHE A 45 5.30 17.32 2.02
CA PHE A 45 5.51 16.80 3.38
C PHE A 45 6.99 16.91 3.79
N PRO A 46 7.29 17.13 5.06
CA PRO A 46 8.62 16.85 5.58
C PRO A 46 8.92 15.36 5.41
N TYR A 47 10.17 14.98 5.33
CA TYR A 47 10.58 13.62 5.06
C TYR A 47 11.88 13.23 5.76
N THR A 48 12.07 11.92 5.93
CA THR A 48 13.38 11.31 6.19
C THR A 48 13.99 10.92 4.86
N ALA A 49 15.21 11.42 4.58
CA ALA A 49 15.99 10.96 3.44
C ALA A 49 16.53 9.54 3.69
N ILE A 50 16.48 8.70 2.66
CA ILE A 50 16.97 7.33 2.64
C ILE A 50 18.01 7.28 1.55
N HIS A 51 19.28 7.13 1.93
CA HIS A 51 20.40 7.16 0.98
C HIS A 51 20.74 5.74 0.52
N HIS A 52 21.03 5.62 -0.78
CA HIS A 52 21.62 4.39 -1.31
C HIS A 52 23.09 4.27 -0.86
N GLY A 53 23.60 3.05 -0.87
CA GLY A 53 25.00 2.78 -0.55
C GLY A 53 25.92 2.97 -1.77
N ASP A 54 27.23 2.82 -1.55
CA ASP A 54 28.22 2.89 -2.62
C ASP A 54 28.15 1.65 -3.56
N SER A 55 27.68 0.52 -3.05
CA SER A 55 27.53 -0.72 -3.83
C SER A 55 26.12 -0.82 -4.41
N ILE A 56 25.99 -0.57 -5.70
CA ILE A 56 24.71 -0.61 -6.41
C ILE A 56 24.53 -1.94 -7.12
N TYR A 57 23.36 -2.55 -6.95
CA TYR A 57 22.96 -3.73 -7.69
C TYR A 57 22.10 -3.34 -8.89
N HIS A 58 22.41 -3.89 -10.05
CA HIS A 58 21.60 -3.77 -11.26
C HIS A 58 21.05 -5.13 -11.67
N PHE A 59 19.78 -5.19 -11.98
CA PHE A 59 19.20 -6.38 -12.63
C PHE A 59 19.87 -6.62 -13.98
N LYS A 60 19.98 -7.87 -14.37
CA LYS A 60 20.51 -8.23 -15.68
C LYS A 60 19.60 -7.74 -16.80
N PRO A 61 20.12 -7.30 -17.93
CA PRO A 61 19.28 -6.99 -19.10
C PRO A 61 18.71 -8.30 -19.67
N CYS A 62 17.48 -8.25 -20.21
CA CYS A 62 16.81 -9.41 -20.77
C CYS A 62 17.33 -9.88 -22.14
N GLY A 63 18.29 -9.18 -22.72
CA GLY A 63 18.75 -9.47 -24.09
C GLY A 63 17.64 -9.24 -25.13
N ASN A 64 17.36 -10.26 -25.96
CA ASN A 64 16.34 -10.17 -27.04
C ASN A 64 14.91 -10.48 -26.60
N ASN A 65 14.64 -10.61 -25.32
CA ASN A 65 13.32 -11.00 -24.79
C ASN A 65 12.44 -9.78 -24.44
N ASP A 66 12.47 -8.73 -25.26
CA ASP A 66 11.58 -7.57 -25.09
C ASP A 66 10.12 -7.98 -25.29
N ILE A 67 9.28 -7.71 -24.31
CA ILE A 67 7.85 -8.02 -24.32
C ILE A 67 6.98 -6.82 -24.72
N SER A 68 7.54 -5.72 -25.21
CA SER A 68 6.80 -4.51 -25.61
C SER A 68 5.70 -4.79 -26.64
N GLN A 69 5.91 -5.77 -27.50
CA GLN A 69 4.98 -6.20 -28.54
C GLN A 69 4.08 -7.37 -28.14
N LEU A 70 4.17 -7.84 -26.89
CA LEU A 70 3.26 -8.86 -26.39
C LEU A 70 1.82 -8.36 -26.48
N LEU A 71 0.96 -9.12 -27.16
CA LEU A 71 -0.45 -8.76 -27.26
C LEU A 71 -1.16 -9.04 -25.94
N VAL A 72 -1.77 -8.02 -25.41
CA VAL A 72 -2.55 -8.05 -24.16
C VAL A 72 -3.96 -7.55 -24.44
N ARG A 73 -4.93 -8.14 -23.74
CA ARG A 73 -6.33 -7.76 -23.85
C ARG A 73 -6.61 -6.55 -22.98
N GLY A 74 -6.91 -5.43 -23.61
CA GLY A 74 -7.27 -4.18 -22.96
C GLY A 74 -8.70 -3.76 -23.25
N GLN A 75 -9.25 -2.79 -22.53
CA GLN A 75 -10.50 -2.12 -22.90
C GLN A 75 -10.20 -1.04 -23.92
N GLY A 76 -10.87 -1.12 -25.07
CA GLY A 76 -10.90 -0.04 -26.08
C GLY A 76 -11.73 1.15 -25.61
N ARG A 77 -11.73 2.24 -26.42
CA ARG A 77 -12.48 3.48 -26.12
C ARG A 77 -13.98 3.25 -25.92
N ASP A 78 -14.54 2.28 -26.62
CA ASP A 78 -15.97 1.95 -26.60
C ASP A 78 -16.31 0.81 -25.61
N ARG A 79 -15.40 0.51 -24.68
CA ARG A 79 -15.45 -0.61 -23.73
C ARG A 79 -15.41 -2.01 -24.38
N ASP A 80 -15.14 -2.09 -25.63
CA ASP A 80 -14.87 -3.34 -26.31
C ASP A 80 -13.48 -3.87 -25.93
N THR A 81 -13.35 -5.19 -25.89
CA THR A 81 -12.06 -5.84 -25.60
C THR A 81 -11.22 -5.85 -26.88
N VAL A 82 -10.04 -5.28 -26.85
CA VAL A 82 -9.11 -5.19 -28.00
C VAL A 82 -7.75 -5.75 -27.60
N ASP A 83 -7.16 -6.53 -28.47
CA ASP A 83 -5.77 -6.96 -28.30
C ASP A 83 -4.83 -5.85 -28.77
N LEU A 84 -3.98 -5.37 -27.87
CA LEU A 84 -3.01 -4.30 -28.11
C LEU A 84 -1.61 -4.75 -27.71
N PRO A 85 -0.55 -4.25 -28.36
CA PRO A 85 0.80 -4.37 -27.83
C PRO A 85 0.87 -3.81 -26.41
N LEU A 86 1.58 -4.49 -25.53
CA LEU A 86 1.73 -4.11 -24.11
C LEU A 86 2.11 -2.64 -23.94
N ASP A 87 3.07 -2.18 -24.74
CA ASP A 87 3.53 -0.79 -24.70
C ASP A 87 2.41 0.20 -25.02
N THR A 88 1.63 -0.07 -26.06
CA THR A 88 0.48 0.75 -26.46
C THR A 88 -0.60 0.78 -25.38
N TYR A 89 -0.89 -0.37 -24.78
CA TYR A 89 -1.84 -0.48 -23.68
C TYR A 89 -1.42 0.36 -22.48
N LEU A 90 -0.17 0.20 -22.01
CA LEU A 90 0.34 0.94 -20.86
C LEU A 90 0.39 2.45 -21.07
N GLN A 91 0.73 2.89 -22.26
CA GLN A 91 0.68 4.31 -22.63
C GLN A 91 -0.74 4.90 -22.54
N SER A 92 -1.76 4.10 -22.86
CA SER A 92 -3.17 4.54 -22.82
C SER A 92 -3.76 4.61 -21.40
N THR A 93 -3.13 3.99 -20.38
CA THR A 93 -3.70 3.75 -19.05
C THR A 93 -3.14 4.65 -17.95
N ARG A 94 -2.61 5.82 -18.26
CA ARG A 94 -1.98 6.75 -17.29
C ARG A 94 -0.90 6.09 -16.41
N THR A 95 -0.25 5.07 -16.93
CA THR A 95 0.91 4.46 -16.30
C THR A 95 2.08 5.43 -16.37
N SER A 96 2.80 5.63 -15.28
CA SER A 96 4.01 6.45 -15.21
C SER A 96 5.27 5.61 -15.31
N ALA A 97 5.27 4.43 -14.68
CA ALA A 97 6.35 3.46 -14.75
C ALA A 97 5.78 2.04 -14.75
N PHE A 98 6.37 1.16 -15.54
CA PHE A 98 6.05 -0.25 -15.57
C PHE A 98 7.35 -1.07 -15.70
N VAL A 99 7.55 -1.99 -14.75
CA VAL A 99 8.76 -2.83 -14.69
C VAL A 99 8.35 -4.29 -14.52
N VAL A 100 8.93 -5.16 -15.32
CA VAL A 100 8.78 -6.62 -15.22
C VAL A 100 10.15 -7.25 -15.06
N ILE A 101 10.35 -7.92 -13.93
CA ILE A 101 11.56 -8.72 -13.65
C ILE A 101 11.19 -10.19 -13.70
N ARG A 102 12.00 -11.00 -14.36
CA ARG A 102 11.87 -12.46 -14.37
C ARG A 102 13.23 -13.10 -14.28
N ASN A 103 13.40 -14.06 -13.38
CA ASN A 103 14.68 -14.76 -13.18
C ASN A 103 15.87 -13.79 -13.02
N ASP A 104 15.70 -12.75 -12.22
CA ASP A 104 16.70 -11.71 -11.96
C ASP A 104 17.12 -10.89 -13.21
N SER A 105 16.26 -10.84 -14.22
CA SER A 105 16.49 -10.09 -15.46
C SER A 105 15.29 -9.19 -15.77
N VAL A 106 15.60 -7.99 -16.29
CA VAL A 106 14.57 -7.03 -16.73
C VAL A 106 13.97 -7.52 -18.05
N LEU A 107 12.73 -7.97 -18.07
CA LEU A 107 12.00 -8.26 -19.30
C LEU A 107 11.40 -7.02 -19.93
N PHE A 108 11.01 -6.06 -19.10
CA PHE A 108 10.41 -4.82 -19.55
C PHE A 108 10.66 -3.73 -18.51
N GLU A 109 11.11 -2.57 -18.95
CA GLU A 109 11.23 -1.38 -18.12
C GLU A 109 10.90 -0.16 -18.98
N LYS A 110 9.81 0.53 -18.68
CA LYS A 110 9.40 1.70 -19.43
C LYS A 110 8.72 2.74 -18.58
N TYR A 111 8.90 3.99 -18.98
CA TYR A 111 8.40 5.18 -18.30
C TYR A 111 7.59 6.01 -19.29
N TYR A 112 6.46 6.56 -18.85
CA TYR A 112 5.48 7.26 -19.67
C TYR A 112 5.14 8.62 -19.07
N ASN A 113 4.41 9.45 -19.82
CA ASN A 113 3.87 10.72 -19.34
C ASN A 113 4.93 11.68 -18.78
N GLY A 114 6.14 11.68 -19.33
CA GLY A 114 7.26 12.53 -18.89
C GLY A 114 8.01 12.03 -17.66
N TYR A 115 7.65 10.87 -17.10
CA TYR A 115 8.40 10.23 -16.03
C TYR A 115 9.63 9.51 -16.57
N ASN A 116 10.63 9.33 -15.70
CA ASN A 116 11.87 8.66 -16.04
C ASN A 116 12.36 7.76 -14.88
N ARG A 117 13.41 7.01 -15.15
CA ARG A 117 13.95 5.98 -14.26
C ARG A 117 14.40 6.51 -12.88
N ASN A 118 14.86 7.74 -12.81
CA ASN A 118 15.44 8.34 -11.61
C ASN A 118 14.39 9.09 -10.78
N GLN A 119 13.13 9.14 -11.23
CA GLN A 119 12.12 9.96 -10.58
C GLN A 119 11.46 9.21 -9.44
N LEU A 120 11.44 9.85 -8.26
CA LEU A 120 10.69 9.36 -7.12
C LEU A 120 9.18 9.51 -7.36
N MET A 121 8.43 8.52 -6.95
CA MET A 121 6.99 8.49 -7.01
C MET A 121 6.44 7.91 -5.71
N ASN A 122 5.31 8.46 -5.22
CA ASN A 122 4.66 7.92 -4.05
C ASN A 122 3.99 6.58 -4.37
N VAL A 123 4.32 5.56 -3.59
CA VAL A 123 3.74 4.21 -3.77
C VAL A 123 2.54 3.96 -2.86
N PHE A 124 2.11 4.96 -2.11
CA PHE A 124 0.97 4.91 -1.21
C PHE A 124 0.98 3.64 -0.32
N SER A 125 -0.10 2.88 -0.33
CA SER A 125 -0.27 1.75 0.58
C SER A 125 0.70 0.59 0.38
N ILE A 126 1.51 0.56 -0.68
CA ILE A 126 2.64 -0.39 -0.77
C ILE A 126 3.62 -0.16 0.39
N SER A 127 3.70 1.07 0.92
CA SER A 127 4.46 1.38 2.15
C SER A 127 4.11 0.47 3.33
N LYS A 128 2.87 -0.03 3.40
CA LYS A 128 2.42 -0.93 4.47
C LYS A 128 3.16 -2.27 4.43
N SER A 129 3.36 -2.82 3.25
CA SER A 129 4.09 -4.07 3.07
C SER A 129 5.57 -3.91 3.43
N VAL A 130 6.15 -2.73 3.14
CA VAL A 130 7.51 -2.39 3.59
C VAL A 130 7.57 -2.20 5.11
N THR A 131 6.54 -1.60 5.71
CA THR A 131 6.43 -1.50 7.19
C THR A 131 6.34 -2.88 7.84
N SER A 132 5.64 -3.83 7.21
CA SER A 132 5.63 -5.23 7.64
C SER A 132 7.01 -5.88 7.54
N LEU A 133 7.73 -5.68 6.45
CA LEU A 133 9.11 -6.15 6.29
C LEU A 133 10.00 -5.65 7.43
N LEU A 134 9.92 -4.36 7.75
CA LEU A 134 10.66 -3.76 8.87
C LEU A 134 10.23 -4.29 10.23
N THR A 135 8.95 -4.69 10.39
CA THR A 135 8.49 -5.34 11.63
C THR A 135 9.15 -6.70 11.82
N GLY A 136 9.27 -7.50 10.76
CA GLY A 136 10.00 -8.77 10.80
C GLY A 136 11.46 -8.59 11.20
N LEU A 137 12.13 -7.62 10.59
CA LEU A 137 13.51 -7.28 10.92
C LEU A 137 13.68 -6.77 12.36
N ALA A 138 12.72 -5.98 12.87
CA ALA A 138 12.77 -5.50 14.25
C ALA A 138 12.58 -6.63 15.28
N ILE A 139 11.87 -7.69 14.93
CA ILE A 139 11.78 -8.91 15.73
C ILE A 139 13.11 -9.68 15.67
N GLU A 140 13.69 -9.83 14.50
CA GLU A 140 14.95 -10.53 14.29
C GLU A 140 16.12 -9.81 14.98
N ASP A 141 16.14 -8.49 14.98
CA ASP A 141 17.11 -7.65 15.70
C ASP A 141 16.87 -7.60 17.22
N GLY A 142 15.76 -8.15 17.71
CA GLY A 142 15.40 -8.18 19.13
C GLY A 142 14.80 -6.88 19.69
N TYR A 143 14.50 -5.89 18.85
CA TYR A 143 13.80 -4.65 19.23
C TYR A 143 12.33 -4.91 19.62
N ILE A 144 11.70 -5.86 18.94
CA ILE A 144 10.36 -6.37 19.25
C ILE A 144 10.50 -7.83 19.64
N GLN A 145 9.89 -8.25 20.75
CA GLN A 145 10.05 -9.61 21.23
C GLN A 145 9.10 -10.59 20.54
N SER A 146 7.86 -10.15 20.26
CA SER A 146 6.84 -10.99 19.63
C SER A 146 5.78 -10.15 18.92
N VAL A 147 5.16 -10.70 17.88
CA VAL A 147 3.95 -10.11 17.27
C VAL A 147 2.78 -10.08 18.26
N THR A 148 2.78 -10.90 19.30
CA THR A 148 1.76 -10.94 20.36
C THR A 148 1.97 -9.89 21.45
N ASP A 149 3.06 -9.12 21.39
CA ASP A 149 3.28 -8.03 22.34
C ASP A 149 2.20 -6.96 22.21
N PRO A 150 1.66 -6.44 23.34
CA PRO A 150 0.75 -5.32 23.31
C PRO A 150 1.46 -4.05 22.84
N VAL A 151 0.79 -3.25 22.01
CA VAL A 151 1.38 -2.00 21.49
C VAL A 151 1.81 -1.02 22.57
N THR A 152 1.17 -1.07 23.74
CA THR A 152 1.48 -0.21 24.91
C THR A 152 2.82 -0.51 25.54
N LYS A 153 3.42 -1.67 25.27
CA LYS A 153 4.79 -2.01 25.68
C LYS A 153 5.81 -1.06 25.01
N TYR A 154 5.57 -0.66 23.78
CA TYR A 154 6.46 0.19 22.99
C TYR A 154 5.97 1.65 22.97
N VAL A 155 4.66 1.88 23.08
CA VAL A 155 4.01 3.18 23.05
C VAL A 155 3.18 3.40 24.32
N PRO A 156 3.83 3.59 25.50
CA PRO A 156 3.14 3.72 26.79
C PRO A 156 2.23 4.94 26.86
N GLU A 157 2.39 5.93 25.98
CA GLU A 157 1.51 7.09 25.86
C GLU A 157 0.04 6.70 25.59
N LEU A 158 -0.20 5.51 24.99
CA LEU A 158 -1.53 4.98 24.72
C LEU A 158 -2.29 4.54 25.98
N LEU A 159 -1.59 4.29 27.09
CA LEU A 159 -2.20 3.91 28.39
C LEU A 159 -3.16 4.98 28.93
N SER A 160 -2.98 6.24 28.53
CA SER A 160 -3.90 7.34 28.89
C SER A 160 -5.06 7.51 27.89
N GLY A 161 -5.16 6.64 26.89
CA GLY A 161 -6.26 6.57 25.94
C GLY A 161 -7.36 5.58 26.34
N ASP A 162 -7.94 4.90 25.34
CA ASP A 162 -8.94 3.84 25.55
C ASP A 162 -8.26 2.61 26.14
N ALA A 163 -8.88 1.97 27.15
CA ALA A 163 -8.31 0.81 27.85
C ALA A 163 -8.04 -0.39 26.89
N LYS A 164 -8.71 -0.46 25.75
CA LYS A 164 -8.49 -1.52 24.76
C LYS A 164 -7.11 -1.47 24.11
N PHE A 165 -6.41 -0.33 24.15
CA PHE A 165 -5.01 -0.28 23.69
C PHE A 165 -4.10 -1.24 24.44
N GLN A 166 -4.41 -1.60 25.69
CA GLN A 166 -3.62 -2.55 26.48
C GLN A 166 -3.70 -3.99 25.97
N ARG A 167 -4.72 -4.30 25.17
CA ARG A 167 -4.93 -5.63 24.57
C ARG A 167 -4.64 -5.67 23.08
N LEU A 168 -4.44 -4.51 22.45
CA LEU A 168 -4.11 -4.38 21.04
C LEU A 168 -2.66 -4.87 20.82
N THR A 169 -2.50 -5.89 19.98
CA THR A 169 -1.19 -6.49 19.70
C THR A 169 -0.61 -5.99 18.39
N ILE A 170 0.69 -6.21 18.18
CA ILE A 170 1.36 -5.96 16.91
C ILE A 170 0.76 -6.85 15.81
N GLU A 171 0.39 -8.10 16.12
CA GLU A 171 -0.26 -9.00 15.16
C GLU A 171 -1.62 -8.48 14.69
N ASP A 172 -2.40 -7.88 15.60
CA ASP A 172 -3.67 -7.23 15.24
C ASP A 172 -3.43 -6.07 14.27
N LEU A 173 -2.35 -5.30 14.45
CA LEU A 173 -1.99 -4.23 13.53
C LEU A 173 -1.55 -4.78 12.16
N LEU A 174 -0.72 -5.81 12.15
CA LEU A 174 -0.25 -6.45 10.91
C LEU A 174 -1.41 -7.02 10.09
N ASN A 175 -2.43 -7.56 10.75
CA ASN A 175 -3.59 -8.20 10.14
C ASN A 175 -4.80 -7.29 9.94
N MET A 176 -4.65 -5.97 10.12
CA MET A 176 -5.77 -5.02 9.99
C MET A 176 -6.98 -5.36 10.90
N ARG A 177 -6.71 -5.85 12.12
CA ARG A 177 -7.70 -6.24 13.12
C ARG A 177 -7.65 -5.37 14.37
N SER A 178 -7.28 -4.09 14.22
CA SER A 178 -7.12 -3.19 15.36
C SER A 178 -8.42 -2.94 16.14
N GLY A 179 -9.57 -3.04 15.50
CA GLY A 179 -10.87 -2.67 16.08
C GLY A 179 -11.05 -1.17 16.31
N LEU A 180 -10.12 -0.31 15.85
CA LEU A 180 -10.21 1.14 16.00
C LEU A 180 -11.41 1.71 15.23
N LYS A 181 -12.12 2.67 15.81
CA LYS A 181 -13.23 3.38 15.13
C LYS A 181 -12.69 4.38 14.11
N PHE A 182 -12.33 3.90 12.95
CA PHE A 182 -11.81 4.68 11.84
C PHE A 182 -12.64 4.43 10.57
N ASN A 183 -12.67 5.42 9.66
CA ASN A 183 -13.34 5.29 8.37
C ASN A 183 -12.31 5.57 7.27
N GLU A 184 -12.02 4.56 6.46
CA GLU A 184 -11.08 4.58 5.33
C GLU A 184 -11.74 5.22 4.09
N ASN A 185 -12.33 6.40 4.23
CA ASN A 185 -13.02 7.08 3.14
C ASN A 185 -12.09 8.03 2.38
N TYR A 186 -11.73 7.67 1.16
CA TYR A 186 -10.91 8.47 0.24
C TYR A 186 -11.72 9.49 -0.56
N GLY A 187 -13.04 9.36 -0.62
CA GLY A 187 -13.93 10.20 -1.44
C GLY A 187 -14.27 11.55 -0.80
N SER A 188 -13.87 11.83 0.45
CA SER A 188 -14.17 13.08 1.13
C SER A 188 -12.93 13.73 1.71
N ARG A 189 -12.71 14.99 1.35
CA ARG A 189 -11.63 15.83 1.91
C ARG A 189 -11.76 16.10 3.41
N PHE A 190 -12.93 15.87 3.98
CA PHE A 190 -13.21 16.04 5.42
C PHE A 190 -13.21 14.71 6.18
N SER A 191 -12.85 13.60 5.53
CA SER A 191 -12.83 12.28 6.14
C SER A 191 -11.74 12.17 7.22
N LYS A 192 -11.86 11.12 8.06
CA LYS A 192 -10.78 10.78 9.00
C LYS A 192 -9.50 10.39 8.24
N MET A 193 -9.63 9.78 7.06
CA MET A 193 -8.50 9.46 6.20
C MET A 193 -7.78 10.71 5.69
N ALA A 194 -8.50 11.72 5.20
CA ALA A 194 -7.91 12.99 4.79
C ALA A 194 -7.22 13.71 5.97
N LYS A 195 -7.83 13.65 7.16
CA LYS A 195 -7.23 14.19 8.39
C LYS A 195 -5.96 13.45 8.79
N LEU A 196 -5.89 12.14 8.62
CA LEU A 196 -4.68 11.35 8.86
C LEU A 196 -3.60 11.70 7.82
N TYR A 197 -4.01 11.81 6.55
CA TYR A 197 -3.11 12.06 5.41
C TYR A 197 -2.41 13.41 5.51
N TYR A 198 -3.17 14.50 5.70
CA TYR A 198 -2.64 15.87 5.74
C TYR A 198 -2.40 16.38 7.15
N GLY A 199 -2.88 15.66 8.16
CA GLY A 199 -2.81 16.08 9.56
C GLY A 199 -1.41 15.91 10.15
N LYS A 200 -1.24 16.56 11.30
CA LYS A 200 -0.04 16.56 12.13
C LYS A 200 -0.25 15.72 13.38
N ASN A 201 0.85 15.30 14.04
CA ASN A 201 0.81 14.58 15.31
C ASN A 201 -0.06 13.30 15.25
N GLN A 202 0.36 12.33 14.45
CA GLN A 202 -0.35 11.05 14.28
C GLN A 202 -0.61 10.36 15.63
N LEU A 203 0.39 10.26 16.51
CA LEU A 203 0.22 9.66 17.83
C LEU A 203 -0.87 10.35 18.65
N GLY A 204 -0.87 11.70 18.67
CA GLY A 204 -1.90 12.47 19.37
C GLY A 204 -3.30 12.30 18.80
N GLN A 205 -3.43 12.02 17.49
CA GLN A 205 -4.70 11.67 16.86
C GLN A 205 -5.16 10.27 17.26
N ILE A 206 -4.26 9.28 17.17
CA ILE A 206 -4.54 7.85 17.46
C ILE A 206 -4.92 7.65 18.92
N LYS A 207 -4.18 8.26 19.86
CA LYS A 207 -4.44 8.19 21.31
C LYS A 207 -5.87 8.59 21.71
N LYS A 208 -6.49 9.51 20.95
CA LYS A 208 -7.87 9.98 21.18
C LYS A 208 -8.94 9.09 20.55
N MET A 209 -8.55 8.09 19.78
CA MET A 209 -9.50 7.21 19.09
C MET A 209 -10.19 6.29 20.08
N LYS A 210 -11.42 5.91 19.74
CA LYS A 210 -12.20 4.87 20.38
C LYS A 210 -12.20 3.62 19.54
N PHE A 211 -12.56 2.52 20.13
CA PHE A 211 -12.71 1.25 19.43
C PHE A 211 -14.17 1.04 19.01
N ALA A 212 -14.37 0.47 17.83
CA ALA A 212 -15.65 -0.03 17.34
C ALA A 212 -15.83 -1.51 17.71
N HIS A 213 -14.72 -2.26 17.74
CA HIS A 213 -14.67 -3.69 17.99
C HIS A 213 -13.60 -4.03 19.04
N GLU A 214 -13.56 -5.25 19.53
CA GLU A 214 -12.44 -5.75 20.30
C GLU A 214 -11.22 -5.95 19.38
N PRO A 215 -9.99 -5.62 19.83
CA PRO A 215 -8.78 -5.96 19.08
C PRO A 215 -8.75 -7.44 18.69
N GLY A 216 -8.31 -7.75 17.49
CA GLY A 216 -8.22 -9.10 16.94
C GLY A 216 -9.53 -9.71 16.43
N SER A 217 -10.70 -9.07 16.67
CA SER A 217 -12.00 -9.70 16.39
C SER A 217 -12.50 -9.54 14.93
N VAL A 218 -12.26 -8.38 14.31
CA VAL A 218 -12.81 -8.04 12.99
C VAL A 218 -11.70 -7.54 12.07
N TYR A 219 -11.67 -8.07 10.86
CA TYR A 219 -10.83 -7.54 9.79
C TYR A 219 -11.48 -6.29 9.19
N GLU A 220 -10.78 -5.18 9.25
CA GLU A 220 -11.12 -3.92 8.60
C GLU A 220 -9.86 -3.24 8.09
N TYR A 221 -9.72 -3.11 6.77
CA TYR A 221 -8.59 -2.39 6.21
C TYR A 221 -8.61 -0.92 6.63
N GLN A 222 -7.61 -0.51 7.41
CA GLN A 222 -7.53 0.84 7.98
C GLN A 222 -6.09 1.35 7.99
N SER A 223 -5.82 2.46 7.28
CA SER A 223 -4.49 3.08 7.24
C SER A 223 -3.97 3.52 8.62
N VAL A 224 -4.87 3.90 9.52
CA VAL A 224 -4.50 4.27 10.89
C VAL A 224 -3.85 3.13 11.67
N THR A 225 -4.21 1.90 11.35
CA THR A 225 -3.62 0.69 11.94
C THR A 225 -2.14 0.60 11.64
N THR A 226 -1.74 0.81 10.39
CA THR A 226 -0.32 0.83 10.01
C THR A 226 0.40 2.11 10.44
N ALA A 227 -0.31 3.24 10.55
CA ALA A 227 0.27 4.43 11.16
C ALA A 227 0.74 4.14 12.60
N LEU A 228 -0.08 3.43 13.39
CA LEU A 228 0.30 3.00 14.74
C LEU A 228 1.45 1.98 14.71
N LEU A 229 1.45 1.04 13.77
CA LEU A 229 2.56 0.08 13.62
C LEU A 229 3.89 0.79 13.33
N GLY A 230 3.89 1.82 12.48
CA GLY A 230 5.08 2.64 12.25
C GLY A 230 5.60 3.33 13.51
N ILE A 231 4.69 3.89 14.31
CA ILE A 231 5.04 4.49 15.61
C ILE A 231 5.63 3.45 16.57
N VAL A 232 5.06 2.25 16.61
CA VAL A 232 5.62 1.13 17.41
C VAL A 232 7.05 0.82 16.98
N LEU A 233 7.31 0.74 15.67
CA LEU A 233 8.64 0.49 15.14
C LEU A 233 9.64 1.60 15.49
N GLU A 234 9.27 2.87 15.30
CA GLU A 234 10.13 4.01 15.64
C GLU A 234 10.46 4.04 17.13
N LYS A 235 9.48 3.74 18.00
CA LYS A 235 9.70 3.69 19.44
C LYS A 235 10.52 2.47 19.87
N ALA A 236 10.30 1.30 19.29
CA ALA A 236 11.02 0.08 19.62
C ALA A 236 12.49 0.16 19.17
N THR A 237 12.74 0.65 17.95
CA THR A 237 14.11 0.74 17.40
C THR A 237 14.87 1.97 17.86
N GLY A 238 14.18 3.04 18.30
CA GLY A 238 14.76 4.34 18.58
C GLY A 238 15.23 5.08 17.31
N LYS A 239 14.83 4.64 16.12
CA LYS A 239 15.21 5.20 14.80
C LYS A 239 14.00 5.72 14.05
N GLU A 240 14.17 6.77 13.25
CA GLU A 240 13.19 7.11 12.22
C GLU A 240 13.00 5.93 11.27
N LEU A 241 11.76 5.65 10.87
CA LEU A 241 11.42 4.48 10.04
C LEU A 241 12.20 4.45 8.72
N GLY A 242 12.42 5.63 8.09
CA GLY A 242 13.24 5.75 6.89
C GLY A 242 14.71 5.39 7.12
N LYS A 243 15.27 5.73 8.29
CA LYS A 243 16.67 5.37 8.61
C LYS A 243 16.82 3.89 8.94
N TYR A 244 15.81 3.29 9.53
CA TYR A 244 15.80 1.84 9.73
C TYR A 244 15.69 1.08 8.40
N LEU A 245 14.87 1.58 7.46
CA LEU A 245 14.80 1.06 6.09
C LEU A 245 16.16 1.20 5.36
N GLU A 246 16.81 2.35 5.47
CA GLU A 246 18.14 2.62 4.88
C GLU A 246 19.15 1.56 5.31
N GLU A 247 19.28 1.36 6.62
CA GLU A 247 20.24 0.44 7.22
C GLU A 247 19.97 -1.04 6.89
N LYS A 248 18.70 -1.45 6.97
CA LYS A 248 18.37 -2.87 6.90
C LYS A 248 18.06 -3.38 5.51
N ILE A 249 17.64 -2.51 4.59
CA ILE A 249 17.14 -2.88 3.27
C ILE A 249 17.83 -2.08 2.17
N TRP A 250 17.83 -0.75 2.25
CA TRP A 250 18.21 0.09 1.13
C TRP A 250 19.67 -0.12 0.71
N ILE A 251 20.57 0.00 1.67
CA ILE A 251 22.00 -0.25 1.48
C ILE A 251 22.29 -1.74 1.21
N PRO A 252 21.78 -2.71 2.00
CA PRO A 252 22.06 -4.13 1.76
C PRO A 252 21.59 -4.68 0.42
N LEU A 253 20.50 -4.16 -0.15
CA LEU A 253 20.02 -4.58 -1.47
C LEU A 253 20.71 -3.84 -2.63
N GLY A 254 21.58 -2.87 -2.36
CA GLY A 254 22.22 -2.07 -3.37
C GLY A 254 21.20 -1.30 -4.22
N MET A 255 20.31 -0.53 -3.56
CA MET A 255 19.33 0.31 -4.26
C MET A 255 20.04 1.30 -5.18
N GLU A 256 19.41 1.63 -6.31
CA GLU A 256 20.05 2.47 -7.34
C GLU A 256 19.91 3.96 -7.05
N HIS A 257 18.88 4.35 -6.31
CA HIS A 257 18.55 5.74 -6.07
C HIS A 257 18.26 5.97 -4.58
N ASP A 258 18.44 7.22 -4.16
CA ASP A 258 17.90 7.67 -2.88
C ASP A 258 16.39 7.59 -2.90
N ALA A 259 15.80 7.45 -1.71
CA ALA A 259 14.35 7.48 -1.50
C ALA A 259 14.01 8.45 -0.37
N THR A 260 12.70 8.64 -0.13
CA THR A 260 12.26 9.43 1.01
C THR A 260 11.07 8.74 1.71
N TRP A 261 10.95 8.94 3.01
CA TRP A 261 9.74 8.58 3.74
C TRP A 261 9.07 9.83 4.30
N SER A 262 7.87 10.16 3.83
CA SER A 262 7.12 11.34 4.27
C SER A 262 6.72 11.23 5.74
N LEU A 263 6.83 12.36 6.45
CA LEU A 263 6.54 12.49 7.88
C LEU A 263 5.21 13.24 8.09
N ASP A 264 4.67 13.18 9.29
CA ASP A 264 3.46 13.90 9.67
C ASP A 264 3.72 15.42 9.84
N ASP A 265 4.77 15.80 10.51
CA ASP A 265 5.24 17.18 10.64
C ASP A 265 6.68 17.25 11.14
N GLU A 266 7.30 18.45 11.11
CA GLU A 266 8.68 18.68 11.55
C GLU A 266 8.89 18.49 13.07
N LYS A 267 7.83 18.69 13.86
CA LYS A 267 7.92 18.62 15.32
C LYS A 267 7.90 17.17 15.84
N HIS A 268 6.99 16.36 15.30
CA HIS A 268 6.77 15.00 15.80
C HIS A 268 7.55 13.98 14.99
N ARG A 269 7.83 14.26 13.72
CA ARG A 269 8.63 13.47 12.79
C ARG A 269 8.23 11.99 12.72
N SER A 270 6.93 11.71 12.88
CA SER A 270 6.42 10.34 12.79
C SER A 270 6.19 9.96 11.32
N ALA A 271 6.77 8.86 10.89
CA ALA A 271 6.64 8.42 9.51
C ALA A 271 5.19 8.10 9.14
N LYS A 272 4.79 8.50 7.93
CA LYS A 272 3.52 8.06 7.35
C LYS A 272 3.66 6.61 6.85
N ALA A 273 3.82 5.68 7.80
CA ALA A 273 4.13 4.27 7.55
C ALA A 273 3.15 3.58 6.60
N TYR A 274 1.91 4.06 6.55
CA TYR A 274 0.82 3.49 5.75
C TYR A 274 0.82 3.94 4.28
N GLN A 275 1.68 4.93 3.88
CA GLN A 275 1.61 5.50 2.52
C GLN A 275 2.79 6.41 2.12
N GLY A 276 3.75 6.67 3.02
CA GLY A 276 4.71 7.77 2.88
C GLY A 276 6.00 7.43 2.14
N LEU A 277 6.19 6.20 1.69
CA LEU A 277 7.41 5.80 0.98
C LEU A 277 7.37 6.31 -0.47
N ASN A 278 8.44 7.00 -0.89
CA ASN A 278 8.62 7.57 -2.21
C ASN A 278 9.93 7.05 -2.78
N LEU A 279 9.86 6.37 -3.91
CA LEU A 279 11.00 5.64 -4.50
C LEU A 279 10.83 5.49 -6.00
N THR A 280 11.85 4.95 -6.66
CA THR A 280 11.79 4.62 -8.09
C THR A 280 11.17 3.25 -8.33
N ALA A 281 10.60 3.03 -9.50
CA ALA A 281 9.96 1.74 -9.83
C ALA A 281 10.95 0.57 -9.82
N ILE A 282 12.19 0.81 -10.25
CA ILE A 282 13.22 -0.23 -10.27
C ILE A 282 13.66 -0.64 -8.85
N ASP A 283 13.74 0.31 -7.91
CA ASP A 283 14.08 0.00 -6.52
C ASP A 283 12.92 -0.68 -5.80
N LEU A 284 11.66 -0.37 -6.16
CA LEU A 284 10.50 -1.14 -5.70
C LEU A 284 10.53 -2.59 -6.18
N ALA A 285 10.97 -2.82 -7.42
CA ALA A 285 11.12 -4.18 -7.95
C ALA A 285 12.13 -5.02 -7.16
N LYS A 286 13.20 -4.41 -6.60
CA LYS A 286 14.16 -5.11 -5.73
C LYS A 286 13.52 -5.60 -4.43
N ILE A 287 12.57 -4.84 -3.86
CA ILE A 287 11.80 -5.31 -2.70
C ILE A 287 10.95 -6.53 -3.08
N GLY A 288 10.30 -6.50 -4.24
CA GLY A 288 9.58 -7.66 -4.77
C GLY A 288 10.48 -8.87 -4.98
N GLN A 289 11.65 -8.66 -5.55
CA GLN A 289 12.65 -9.72 -5.78
C GLN A 289 13.16 -10.32 -4.45
N LEU A 290 13.35 -9.50 -3.40
CA LEU A 290 13.68 -10.00 -2.06
C LEU A 290 12.61 -10.97 -1.54
N TYR A 291 11.34 -10.64 -1.71
CA TYR A 291 10.22 -11.51 -1.34
C TYR A 291 10.17 -12.78 -2.21
N LEU A 292 10.36 -12.64 -3.52
CA LEU A 292 10.44 -13.76 -4.46
C LEU A 292 11.51 -14.76 -4.05
N ASN A 293 12.66 -14.26 -3.59
CA ASN A 293 13.80 -15.05 -3.13
C ASN A 293 13.72 -15.45 -1.65
N LYS A 294 12.52 -15.39 -1.05
CA LYS A 294 12.31 -15.80 0.36
C LYS A 294 13.23 -15.09 1.34
N GLY A 295 13.44 -13.80 1.13
CA GLY A 295 14.27 -12.94 1.97
C GLY A 295 15.78 -13.04 1.73
N LYS A 296 16.22 -13.74 0.68
CA LYS A 296 17.62 -13.87 0.30
C LYS A 296 18.00 -12.88 -0.80
N TRP A 297 19.18 -12.28 -0.68
CA TRP A 297 19.74 -11.33 -1.66
C TRP A 297 21.24 -11.59 -1.82
N ASN A 298 21.70 -11.84 -3.05
CA ASN A 298 23.11 -12.15 -3.36
C ASN A 298 23.74 -13.14 -2.36
N GLU A 299 23.14 -14.31 -2.21
CA GLU A 299 23.54 -15.38 -1.28
C GLU A 299 23.44 -15.02 0.23
N LYS A 300 23.11 -13.77 0.60
CA LYS A 300 22.95 -13.34 1.98
C LYS A 300 21.47 -13.39 2.38
N GLN A 301 21.15 -13.99 3.52
CA GLN A 301 19.82 -13.87 4.12
C GLN A 301 19.68 -12.48 4.73
N ILE A 302 18.74 -11.69 4.22
CA ILE A 302 18.44 -10.33 4.68
C ILE A 302 17.38 -10.35 5.77
N ILE A 303 16.39 -11.22 5.59
CA ILE A 303 15.31 -11.44 6.57
C ILE A 303 14.95 -12.93 6.59
N ASN A 304 14.55 -13.43 7.77
CA ASN A 304 14.16 -14.82 7.97
C ASN A 304 13.09 -15.26 6.96
N PRO A 305 13.29 -16.39 6.24
CA PRO A 305 12.32 -16.90 5.28
C PRO A 305 10.97 -17.25 5.90
N ASP A 306 10.92 -17.57 7.18
CA ASP A 306 9.66 -17.82 7.90
C ASP A 306 8.80 -16.55 8.00
N TRP A 307 9.43 -15.36 8.12
CA TRP A 307 8.68 -14.11 8.07
C TRP A 307 8.07 -13.87 6.69
N ILE A 308 8.86 -14.08 5.63
CA ILE A 308 8.37 -13.96 4.26
C ILE A 308 7.19 -14.92 4.05
N LYS A 309 7.37 -16.20 4.40
CA LYS A 309 6.30 -17.20 4.30
C LYS A 309 5.07 -16.77 5.12
N LYS A 310 5.24 -16.38 6.39
CA LYS A 310 4.12 -16.00 7.26
C LYS A 310 3.38 -14.78 6.72
N SER A 311 4.08 -13.79 6.16
CA SER A 311 3.48 -12.56 5.65
C SER A 311 2.76 -12.72 4.30
N THR A 312 3.08 -13.76 3.53
CA THR A 312 2.52 -13.98 2.18
C THR A 312 1.63 -15.23 2.07
N THR A 313 1.50 -16.01 3.14
CA THR A 313 0.55 -17.13 3.18
C THR A 313 -0.88 -16.61 3.27
N PRO A 314 -1.82 -17.08 2.42
CA PRO A 314 -3.20 -16.61 2.45
C PRO A 314 -3.88 -16.81 3.81
N ASN A 315 -4.50 -15.76 4.33
CA ASN A 315 -5.34 -15.85 5.52
C ASN A 315 -6.82 -15.81 5.11
N VAL A 316 -7.44 -16.96 4.99
CA VAL A 316 -8.84 -17.09 4.56
C VAL A 316 -9.81 -16.36 5.47
N ASN A 317 -9.49 -16.21 6.77
CA ASN A 317 -10.31 -15.46 7.73
C ASN A 317 -10.19 -13.93 7.59
N ASN A 318 -9.26 -13.45 6.75
CA ASN A 318 -9.01 -12.05 6.44
C ASN A 318 -9.11 -11.79 4.93
N GLU A 319 -9.92 -12.52 4.21
CA GLU A 319 -10.08 -12.33 2.76
C GLU A 319 -8.75 -12.45 1.98
N GLY A 320 -7.86 -13.35 2.41
CA GLY A 320 -6.53 -13.55 1.85
C GLY A 320 -5.48 -12.55 2.35
N TYR A 321 -5.84 -11.53 3.12
CA TYR A 321 -4.90 -10.52 3.62
C TYR A 321 -4.11 -11.01 4.82
N GLN A 322 -2.79 -10.95 4.76
CA GLN A 322 -1.91 -11.39 5.83
C GLN A 322 -0.70 -10.46 5.95
N TYR A 323 -0.44 -9.96 7.15
CA TYR A 323 0.73 -9.13 7.48
C TYR A 323 1.06 -8.05 6.44
N GLN A 324 0.04 -7.26 6.07
CA GLN A 324 0.10 -6.14 5.11
C GLN A 324 0.36 -6.55 3.64
N TRP A 325 0.12 -7.81 3.29
CA TRP A 325 0.12 -8.32 1.93
C TRP A 325 -1.24 -8.90 1.56
N TYR A 326 -1.59 -8.83 0.29
CA TYR A 326 -2.75 -9.51 -0.29
C TYR A 326 -2.29 -10.78 -0.99
N SER A 327 -3.03 -11.85 -0.83
CA SER A 327 -2.87 -13.04 -1.65
C SER A 327 -3.64 -12.89 -2.96
N MET A 328 -3.11 -13.42 -4.04
CA MET A 328 -3.83 -13.48 -5.30
C MET A 328 -4.84 -14.61 -5.25
N ASP A 329 -6.09 -14.30 -5.59
CA ASP A 329 -7.20 -15.24 -5.60
C ASP A 329 -7.78 -15.37 -7.00
N GLU A 330 -8.38 -16.53 -7.27
CA GLU A 330 -9.10 -16.82 -8.50
C GLU A 330 -10.36 -17.66 -8.21
N TRP A 331 -11.39 -17.45 -9.04
CA TRP A 331 -12.57 -18.31 -9.00
C TRP A 331 -12.23 -19.70 -9.51
N TYR A 332 -12.54 -20.73 -8.72
CA TYR A 332 -12.36 -22.10 -9.18
C TYR A 332 -13.53 -22.52 -10.07
N TYR A 333 -13.21 -22.97 -11.27
CA TYR A 333 -14.17 -23.42 -12.27
C TYR A 333 -14.07 -24.93 -12.47
N THR A 334 -15.20 -25.62 -12.36
CA THR A 334 -15.35 -26.97 -12.89
C THR A 334 -15.69 -26.91 -14.38
N LYS A 335 -15.70 -28.05 -15.06
CA LYS A 335 -16.21 -28.14 -16.44
C LYS A 335 -17.68 -27.69 -16.58
N ASP A 336 -18.46 -27.73 -15.49
CA ASP A 336 -19.87 -27.36 -15.45
C ASP A 336 -20.07 -25.90 -14.93
N GLY A 337 -19.00 -25.15 -14.73
CA GLY A 337 -19.00 -23.75 -14.29
C GLY A 337 -18.50 -23.56 -12.85
N PRO A 338 -18.66 -22.34 -12.28
CA PRO A 338 -18.09 -21.97 -10.98
C PRO A 338 -18.92 -22.40 -9.77
N TYR A 339 -20.08 -23.07 -9.97
CA TYR A 339 -21.01 -23.31 -8.89
C TYR A 339 -21.12 -24.79 -8.51
N PHE A 340 -21.28 -24.99 -7.20
CA PHE A 340 -21.53 -26.30 -6.58
C PHE A 340 -22.92 -26.32 -5.96
N PRO A 341 -23.57 -27.53 -5.88
CA PRO A 341 -24.87 -27.67 -5.26
C PRO A 341 -24.82 -27.42 -3.74
N ASP A 342 -23.72 -27.81 -3.09
CA ASP A 342 -23.50 -27.72 -1.65
C ASP A 342 -22.02 -27.52 -1.32
N SER A 343 -21.72 -27.20 -0.05
CA SER A 343 -20.36 -27.00 0.42
C SER A 343 -19.52 -28.30 0.45
N ILE A 344 -20.15 -29.45 0.63
CA ILE A 344 -19.47 -30.76 0.70
C ILE A 344 -18.91 -31.11 -0.68
N SER A 345 -19.70 -30.89 -1.74
CA SER A 345 -19.28 -31.08 -3.14
C SER A 345 -18.14 -30.14 -3.51
N ALA A 346 -18.19 -28.88 -3.05
CA ALA A 346 -17.11 -27.90 -3.23
C ALA A 346 -15.82 -28.36 -2.53
N GLU A 347 -15.91 -28.74 -1.26
CA GLU A 347 -14.79 -29.25 -0.46
C GLU A 347 -14.12 -30.46 -1.11
N LYS A 348 -14.94 -31.43 -1.54
CA LYS A 348 -14.44 -32.64 -2.21
C LYS A 348 -13.72 -32.31 -3.52
N ALA A 349 -14.20 -31.32 -4.27
CA ALA A 349 -13.53 -30.89 -5.50
C ALA A 349 -12.16 -30.27 -5.19
N MET A 350 -12.05 -29.46 -4.15
CA MET A 350 -10.80 -28.80 -3.77
C MET A 350 -9.72 -29.77 -3.30
N GLN A 351 -10.09 -30.85 -2.63
CA GLN A 351 -9.15 -31.90 -2.23
C GLN A 351 -8.42 -32.59 -3.40
N GLN A 352 -8.92 -32.42 -4.62
CA GLN A 352 -8.33 -32.96 -5.84
C GLN A 352 -7.53 -31.91 -6.64
N THR A 353 -7.36 -30.70 -6.08
CA THR A 353 -6.65 -29.62 -6.74
C THR A 353 -5.25 -29.38 -6.14
N LYS A 354 -4.52 -28.44 -6.74
CA LYS A 354 -3.22 -27.96 -6.26
C LYS A 354 -3.31 -26.84 -5.21
N TYR A 355 -4.51 -26.38 -4.88
CA TYR A 355 -4.68 -25.23 -3.99
C TYR A 355 -4.68 -25.67 -2.53
N ASP A 356 -3.73 -25.15 -1.78
CA ASP A 356 -3.62 -25.39 -0.33
C ASP A 356 -4.58 -24.50 0.49
N TYR A 357 -4.99 -23.36 -0.09
CA TYR A 357 -5.84 -22.36 0.57
C TYR A 357 -7.01 -21.99 -0.32
N TYR A 358 -8.23 -22.04 0.22
CA TYR A 358 -9.45 -21.65 -0.47
C TYR A 358 -10.56 -21.28 0.50
N ASP A 359 -11.53 -20.52 0.00
CA ASP A 359 -12.72 -20.11 0.74
C ASP A 359 -13.97 -20.58 0.00
N ILE A 360 -14.85 -21.30 0.70
CA ILE A 360 -16.11 -21.82 0.15
C ILE A 360 -17.24 -20.88 0.55
N LYS A 361 -17.79 -20.16 -0.42
CA LYS A 361 -18.79 -19.11 -0.19
C LYS A 361 -20.16 -19.50 -0.74
N LYS A 362 -21.20 -19.29 0.09
CA LYS A 362 -22.59 -19.36 -0.38
C LYS A 362 -22.98 -18.02 -1.00
N GLN A 363 -23.39 -18.05 -2.26
CA GLN A 363 -23.86 -16.88 -2.99
C GLN A 363 -25.32 -16.54 -2.66
N ARG A 364 -25.73 -15.31 -2.97
CA ARG A 364 -27.13 -14.85 -2.76
C ARG A 364 -28.18 -15.70 -3.50
N ASN A 365 -27.79 -16.33 -4.60
CA ASN A 365 -28.65 -17.25 -5.37
C ASN A 365 -28.74 -18.66 -4.75
N GLY A 366 -28.18 -18.88 -3.56
CA GLY A 366 -28.18 -20.15 -2.85
C GLY A 366 -27.12 -21.16 -3.30
N LYS A 367 -26.41 -20.90 -4.39
CA LYS A 367 -25.35 -21.77 -4.92
C LYS A 367 -24.03 -21.51 -4.17
N TRP A 368 -23.16 -22.49 -4.16
CA TRP A 368 -21.83 -22.41 -3.57
C TRP A 368 -20.78 -22.20 -4.64
N CYS A 369 -19.75 -21.47 -4.31
CA CYS A 369 -18.59 -21.25 -5.16
C CYS A 369 -17.31 -21.31 -4.32
N VAL A 370 -16.18 -21.46 -4.98
CA VAL A 370 -14.87 -21.50 -4.33
C VAL A 370 -13.99 -20.37 -4.87
N LEU A 371 -13.40 -19.65 -3.95
CA LEU A 371 -12.32 -18.70 -4.20
C LEU A 371 -11.02 -19.39 -3.77
N ALA A 372 -10.19 -19.75 -4.72
CA ALA A 372 -8.91 -20.42 -4.46
C ALA A 372 -7.78 -19.38 -4.45
N TYR A 373 -6.80 -19.57 -3.57
CA TYR A 373 -5.64 -18.69 -3.50
C TYR A 373 -4.44 -19.34 -4.19
N THR A 374 -3.78 -18.58 -5.05
CA THR A 374 -2.54 -18.99 -5.71
C THR A 374 -1.33 -18.70 -4.80
N ASN A 375 -0.13 -19.09 -5.25
CA ASN A 375 1.11 -18.72 -4.56
C ASN A 375 1.52 -17.25 -4.81
N ALA A 376 0.86 -16.57 -5.74
CA ALA A 376 1.12 -15.17 -6.03
C ALA A 376 0.53 -14.25 -4.94
N PHE A 377 1.21 -13.18 -4.68
CA PHE A 377 0.80 -12.16 -3.72
C PHE A 377 1.15 -10.76 -4.21
N TYR A 378 0.51 -9.76 -3.64
CA TYR A 378 0.71 -8.39 -4.10
C TYR A 378 0.52 -7.36 -2.99
N ALA A 379 1.12 -6.20 -3.20
CA ALA A 379 0.83 -4.97 -2.48
C ALA A 379 0.18 -3.98 -3.43
N MET A 380 -0.86 -3.28 -2.97
CA MET A 380 -1.57 -2.29 -3.78
C MET A 380 -1.67 -0.95 -3.07
N GLY A 381 -1.38 0.12 -3.81
CA GLY A 381 -1.51 1.51 -3.38
C GLY A 381 -2.66 2.25 -4.06
N TYR A 382 -3.05 3.37 -3.46
CA TYR A 382 -4.01 4.30 -4.08
C TYR A 382 -3.57 4.63 -5.52
N MET A 383 -4.52 4.86 -6.43
CA MET A 383 -4.29 5.04 -7.87
C MET A 383 -3.76 3.79 -8.59
N LYS A 384 -4.00 2.59 -8.06
CA LYS A 384 -3.57 1.33 -8.66
C LYS A 384 -2.03 1.20 -8.75
N GLN A 385 -1.30 1.70 -7.75
CA GLN A 385 0.10 1.29 -7.60
C GLN A 385 0.13 -0.20 -7.28
N VAL A 386 0.98 -0.95 -7.93
CA VAL A 386 1.06 -2.41 -7.76
C VAL A 386 2.52 -2.85 -7.62
N LEU A 387 2.76 -3.68 -6.64
CA LEU A 387 3.91 -4.58 -6.57
C LEU A 387 3.35 -6.01 -6.51
N TYR A 388 3.45 -6.73 -7.61
CA TYR A 388 2.98 -8.10 -7.76
C TYR A 388 4.16 -9.06 -7.81
N VAL A 389 4.05 -10.18 -7.11
CA VAL A 389 5.10 -11.22 -7.03
C VAL A 389 4.47 -12.59 -7.25
N ASP A 390 4.98 -13.31 -8.23
CA ASP A 390 4.57 -14.66 -8.55
C ASP A 390 5.76 -15.63 -8.40
N PRO A 391 5.83 -16.40 -7.31
CA PRO A 391 6.89 -17.37 -7.08
C PRO A 391 6.92 -18.51 -8.09
N ASP A 392 5.78 -18.96 -8.61
CA ASP A 392 5.69 -20.08 -9.53
C ASP A 392 6.23 -19.70 -10.92
N LYS A 393 5.97 -18.48 -11.36
CA LYS A 393 6.45 -17.90 -12.61
C LYS A 393 7.81 -17.22 -12.48
N LYS A 394 8.28 -17.01 -11.23
CA LYS A 394 9.49 -16.25 -10.89
C LYS A 394 9.47 -14.84 -11.47
N VAL A 395 8.34 -14.15 -11.30
CA VAL A 395 8.08 -12.84 -11.87
C VAL A 395 7.78 -11.82 -10.78
N VAL A 396 8.33 -10.62 -10.95
CA VAL A 396 7.94 -9.43 -10.20
C VAL A 396 7.44 -8.38 -11.20
N VAL A 397 6.27 -7.80 -10.92
CA VAL A 397 5.72 -6.71 -11.72
C VAL A 397 5.51 -5.49 -10.84
N VAL A 398 5.99 -4.35 -11.31
CA VAL A 398 5.75 -3.04 -10.69
C VAL A 398 4.97 -2.17 -11.67
N ARG A 399 3.87 -1.60 -11.19
CA ARG A 399 3.16 -0.52 -11.88
C ARG A 399 3.05 0.68 -10.95
N ILE A 400 3.48 1.85 -11.41
CA ILE A 400 3.23 3.14 -10.76
C ILE A 400 2.56 4.06 -11.78
N GLY A 401 1.56 4.82 -11.35
CA GLY A 401 0.86 5.75 -12.22
C GLY A 401 -0.32 6.45 -11.55
N GLU A 402 -1.06 7.23 -12.32
CA GLU A 402 -2.32 7.83 -11.91
C GLU A 402 -3.48 6.85 -12.07
N ILE A 403 -4.67 7.23 -11.61
CA ILE A 403 -5.89 6.41 -11.79
C ILE A 403 -6.09 6.16 -13.29
N GLY A 404 -6.17 4.90 -13.66
CA GLY A 404 -6.36 4.42 -15.03
C GLY A 404 -6.90 2.99 -15.03
N ASP A 405 -7.05 2.43 -16.21
CA ASP A 405 -7.76 1.15 -16.43
C ASP A 405 -6.88 -0.09 -16.26
N VAL A 406 -5.70 0.02 -15.62
CA VAL A 406 -4.87 -1.15 -15.28
C VAL A 406 -5.42 -1.81 -14.03
N GLU A 407 -6.01 -2.96 -14.19
CA GLU A 407 -6.51 -3.80 -13.11
C GLU A 407 -5.49 -4.88 -12.72
N LEU A 408 -5.60 -5.39 -11.49
CA LEU A 408 -4.73 -6.47 -11.02
C LEU A 408 -4.89 -7.74 -11.88
N GLY A 409 -6.12 -8.06 -12.29
CA GLY A 409 -6.41 -9.18 -13.20
C GLY A 409 -5.68 -9.05 -14.55
N PHE A 410 -5.50 -7.82 -15.07
CA PHE A 410 -4.66 -7.61 -16.25
C PHE A 410 -3.22 -8.09 -16.00
N ILE A 411 -2.63 -7.77 -14.85
CA ILE A 411 -1.26 -8.17 -14.53
C ILE A 411 -1.17 -9.70 -14.38
N ALA A 412 -2.09 -10.30 -13.64
CA ALA A 412 -2.06 -11.73 -13.38
C ALA A 412 -2.43 -12.56 -14.63
N ASP A 413 -3.58 -12.26 -15.25
CA ASP A 413 -4.19 -13.10 -16.28
C ASP A 413 -3.67 -12.78 -17.69
N GLU A 414 -3.56 -11.51 -18.04
CA GLU A 414 -3.20 -11.09 -19.40
C GLU A 414 -1.68 -10.95 -19.61
N LEU A 415 -0.93 -10.60 -18.57
CA LEU A 415 0.52 -10.46 -18.69
C LEU A 415 1.26 -11.70 -18.18
N VAL A 416 1.18 -11.98 -16.88
CA VAL A 416 2.04 -12.99 -16.23
C VAL A 416 1.75 -14.40 -16.75
N ASN A 417 0.50 -14.72 -17.08
CA ASN A 417 0.17 -16.02 -17.67
C ASN A 417 0.69 -16.21 -19.11
N LYS A 418 1.02 -15.12 -19.79
CA LYS A 418 1.61 -15.16 -21.15
C LYS A 418 3.14 -15.15 -21.16
N LEU A 419 3.77 -14.90 -20.00
CA LEU A 419 5.22 -14.98 -19.82
C LEU A 419 5.68 -16.40 -19.54
#